data_a6a473473d517c83c06c139a886cc2b7
#
_entry.id   a6a473473d517c83c06c139a886cc2b7
#
_cell.length_a   1.000
_cell.length_b   1.000
_cell.length_c   1.000
_cell.angle_alpha   90.00
_cell.angle_beta   90.00
_cell.angle_gamma   90.00
#
_symmetry.space_group_name_H-M   'P 1'
#
loop_
_entity.id
_entity.type
_entity.pdbx_description
1 polymer ?
#
loop_
_entity_poly.entity_id
_entity_poly.type
_entity_poly.pdbx_seq_one_letter_code
_entity_poly.pdbx_strand_id
1 'polypeptide(L)'
;VAPSDMMDGRIAAIRDALEAHGHIHTRIMAYSAKYASSFYGPFRDAVGTRGALGKADKNVYQMDPANTDEALREVALDIAEGADMVMVKPGMPYLDVVRRVKDEFKVPTFAYQVSGEYAMLKAAAQNGWLDERSCVLEALLAFKRAGADGVLSYFALDAARYLKE
;
A
#
# COMPACT_ATOMS: atom_id res chain seq x y z
N VAL A 1 -3.62 11.98 7.93
CA VAL A 1 -2.19 11.78 7.61
C VAL A 1 -1.91 10.33 7.28
N ALA A 2 -0.81 10.05 6.54
CA ALA A 2 -0.48 8.69 6.09
C ALA A 2 1.04 8.45 6.22
N PRO A 3 1.53 8.20 7.44
CA PRO A 3 2.95 7.93 7.68
C PRO A 3 3.38 6.64 6.96
N SER A 4 4.48 6.70 6.24
CA SER A 4 4.90 5.61 5.35
C SER A 4 6.09 4.79 5.86
N ASP A 5 6.54 5.05 7.07
CA ASP A 5 7.51 4.20 7.76
C ASP A 5 6.79 3.07 8.52
N MET A 6 7.56 2.12 9.02
CA MET A 6 7.05 0.94 9.73
C MET A 6 7.63 0.84 11.14
N MET A 7 7.97 1.97 11.76
CA MET A 7 8.58 1.97 13.08
C MET A 7 7.52 1.84 14.17
N ASP A 8 7.64 0.83 15.02
CA ASP A 8 6.78 0.62 16.20
C ASP A 8 6.69 1.88 17.06
N GLY A 9 5.50 2.17 17.57
CA GLY A 9 5.22 3.37 18.37
C GLY A 9 5.07 4.66 17.55
N ARG A 10 5.28 4.62 16.23
CA ARG A 10 5.17 5.82 15.38
C ARG A 10 3.74 6.31 15.26
N ILE A 11 2.80 5.41 15.13
CA ILE A 11 1.37 5.76 15.03
C ILE A 11 0.88 6.36 16.35
N ALA A 12 1.26 5.78 17.47
CA ALA A 12 0.94 6.33 18.80
C ALA A 12 1.49 7.76 18.96
N ALA A 13 2.76 7.97 18.65
CA ALA A 13 3.39 9.30 18.75
C ALA A 13 2.70 10.35 17.84
N ILE A 14 2.26 9.96 16.65
CA ILE A 14 1.51 10.85 15.74
C ILE A 14 0.12 11.13 16.30
N ARG A 15 -0.58 10.13 16.82
CA ARG A 15 -1.90 10.30 17.44
C ARG A 15 -1.81 11.27 18.62
N ASP A 16 -0.87 11.05 19.54
CA ASP A 16 -0.66 11.92 20.69
C ASP A 16 -0.35 13.36 20.30
N ALA A 17 0.51 13.55 19.28
CA ALA A 17 0.84 14.88 18.78
C ALA A 17 -0.39 15.57 18.15
N LEU A 18 -1.21 14.86 17.39
CA LEU A 18 -2.44 15.41 16.82
C LEU A 18 -3.43 15.82 17.89
N GLU A 19 -3.63 14.99 18.93
CA GLU A 19 -4.50 15.30 20.06
C GLU A 19 -4.00 16.52 20.83
N ALA A 20 -2.71 16.56 21.17
CA ALA A 20 -2.09 17.66 21.92
C ALA A 20 -2.20 19.02 21.21
N HIS A 21 -2.27 19.02 19.87
CA HIS A 21 -2.40 20.25 19.07
C HIS A 21 -3.85 20.51 18.61
N GLY A 22 -4.84 19.81 19.13
CA GLY A 22 -6.25 20.04 18.85
C GLY A 22 -6.72 19.46 17.48
N HIS A 23 -5.91 18.63 16.82
CA HIS A 23 -6.26 17.99 15.55
C HIS A 23 -6.98 16.65 15.76
N ILE A 24 -7.91 16.60 16.70
CA ILE A 24 -8.60 15.38 17.15
C ILE A 24 -9.38 14.64 16.06
N HIS A 25 -9.78 15.34 14.99
CA HIS A 25 -10.51 14.75 13.86
C HIS A 25 -9.61 14.28 12.70
N THR A 26 -8.29 14.51 12.81
CA THR A 26 -7.36 14.07 11.77
C THR A 26 -7.22 12.56 11.79
N ARG A 27 -7.56 11.90 10.67
CA ARG A 27 -7.44 10.45 10.52
C ARG A 27 -6.01 10.03 10.19
N ILE A 28 -5.64 8.85 10.69
CA ILE A 28 -4.34 8.22 10.43
C ILE A 28 -4.55 6.97 9.59
N MET A 29 -3.94 6.94 8.39
CA MET A 29 -3.80 5.75 7.56
C MET A 29 -2.38 5.20 7.73
N ALA A 30 -2.23 4.11 8.45
CA ALA A 30 -0.92 3.50 8.67
C ALA A 30 -0.52 2.59 7.50
N TYR A 31 0.74 2.68 7.08
CA TYR A 31 1.34 1.74 6.13
C TYR A 31 1.78 0.46 6.86
N SER A 32 0.86 -0.20 7.53
CA SER A 32 1.08 -1.27 8.50
C SER A 32 1.73 -2.51 7.89
N ALA A 33 1.31 -2.92 6.70
CA ALA A 33 1.82 -4.11 6.01
C ALA A 33 2.61 -3.73 4.76
N LYS A 34 3.85 -3.30 4.95
CA LYS A 34 4.73 -2.83 3.88
C LYS A 34 5.91 -3.78 3.67
N TYR A 35 5.92 -4.45 2.53
CA TYR A 35 6.87 -5.50 2.19
C TYR A 35 8.13 -4.97 1.48
N ALA A 36 9.26 -5.63 1.72
CA ALA A 36 10.49 -5.41 0.94
C ALA A 36 10.31 -6.01 -0.46
N SER A 37 9.92 -5.19 -1.43
CA SER A 37 9.47 -5.65 -2.72
C SER A 37 10.36 -5.16 -3.88
N SER A 38 10.54 -6.04 -4.87
CA SER A 38 11.17 -5.70 -6.15
C SER A 38 10.30 -4.78 -7.02
N PHE A 39 8.98 -4.72 -6.76
CA PHE A 39 8.05 -3.86 -7.50
C PHE A 39 8.21 -2.35 -7.22
N TYR A 40 9.11 -1.96 -6.32
CA TYR A 40 9.46 -0.54 -6.10
C TYR A 40 10.49 0.02 -7.07
N GLY A 41 10.98 -0.78 -8.04
CA GLY A 41 12.06 -0.39 -8.96
C GLY A 41 11.86 0.99 -9.59
N PRO A 42 10.78 1.24 -10.37
CA PRO A 42 10.58 2.52 -11.06
C PRO A 42 10.52 3.74 -10.12
N PHE A 43 9.91 3.59 -8.95
CA PHE A 43 9.86 4.65 -7.94
C PHE A 43 11.25 4.96 -7.35
N ARG A 44 12.05 3.91 -7.07
CA ARG A 44 13.41 4.08 -6.56
C ARG A 44 14.31 4.84 -7.53
N ASP A 45 14.12 4.61 -8.82
CA ASP A 45 14.85 5.31 -9.88
C ASP A 45 14.40 6.79 -9.96
N ALA A 46 13.09 7.03 -9.93
CA ALA A 46 12.52 8.36 -10.03
C ALA A 46 12.92 9.30 -8.88
N VAL A 47 13.04 8.79 -7.65
CA VAL A 47 13.45 9.59 -6.47
C VAL A 47 14.94 9.54 -6.15
N GLY A 48 15.75 8.90 -7.01
CA GLY A 48 17.20 8.85 -6.87
C GLY A 48 17.71 8.08 -5.66
N THR A 49 16.88 7.27 -5.00
CA THR A 49 17.25 6.56 -3.77
C THR A 49 18.29 5.46 -3.98
N ARG A 50 18.53 5.02 -5.22
CA ARG A 50 19.64 4.11 -5.54
C ARG A 50 21.00 4.70 -5.21
N GLY A 51 21.15 6.04 -5.31
CA GLY A 51 22.39 6.75 -5.00
C GLY A 51 22.52 7.21 -3.55
N ALA A 52 21.40 7.60 -2.91
CA ALA A 52 21.41 8.23 -1.59
C ALA A 52 21.55 7.24 -0.42
N LEU A 53 21.05 6.01 -0.57
CA LEU A 53 21.09 4.98 0.49
C LEU A 53 22.31 4.06 0.38
N GLY A 54 23.18 4.23 -0.63
CA GLY A 54 24.32 3.35 -0.86
C GLY A 54 23.92 1.89 -0.94
N LYS A 55 24.60 1.02 -0.18
CA LYS A 55 24.28 -0.41 -0.05
C LYS A 55 23.22 -0.71 1.03
N ALA A 56 22.60 0.30 1.64
CA ALA A 56 21.62 0.07 2.69
C ALA A 56 20.37 -0.63 2.13
N ASP A 57 20.12 -1.81 2.67
CA ASP A 57 19.01 -2.66 2.29
C ASP A 57 17.77 -2.28 3.12
N LYS A 58 16.61 -2.12 2.44
CA LYS A 58 15.33 -1.86 3.11
C LYS A 58 14.75 -3.09 3.80
N ASN A 59 15.35 -4.25 3.60
CA ASN A 59 14.96 -5.50 4.26
C ASN A 59 15.15 -5.45 5.79
N VAL A 60 15.87 -4.46 6.30
CA VAL A 60 16.07 -4.28 7.76
C VAL A 60 14.83 -3.74 8.48
N TYR A 61 13.84 -3.18 7.77
CA TYR A 61 12.63 -2.60 8.36
C TYR A 61 11.34 -2.81 7.56
N GLN A 62 11.43 -3.32 6.33
CA GLN A 62 10.27 -3.76 5.56
C GLN A 62 10.11 -5.26 5.71
N MET A 63 8.86 -5.74 5.71
CA MET A 63 8.56 -7.15 5.96
C MET A 63 9.10 -8.08 4.86
N ASP A 64 9.43 -9.29 5.25
CA ASP A 64 9.83 -10.36 4.34
C ASP A 64 8.66 -10.74 3.42
N PRO A 65 8.85 -10.69 2.07
CA PRO A 65 7.82 -11.13 1.12
C PRO A 65 7.28 -12.55 1.33
N ALA A 66 8.03 -13.42 1.99
CA ALA A 66 7.62 -14.80 2.25
C ALA A 66 6.75 -14.96 3.52
N ASN A 67 6.60 -13.89 4.33
CA ASN A 67 5.91 -13.95 5.61
C ASN A 67 4.59 -13.19 5.58
N THR A 68 3.47 -13.85 5.83
CA THR A 68 2.15 -13.22 5.90
C THR A 68 1.67 -12.99 7.34
N ASP A 69 2.24 -13.66 8.32
CA ASP A 69 1.76 -13.63 9.72
C ASP A 69 2.21 -12.34 10.42
N GLU A 70 3.41 -11.85 10.08
CA GLU A 70 3.92 -10.57 10.57
C GLU A 70 2.97 -9.41 10.21
N ALA A 71 2.35 -9.44 9.03
CA ALA A 71 1.40 -8.42 8.61
C ALA A 71 0.22 -8.27 9.58
N LEU A 72 -0.31 -9.37 10.11
CA LEU A 72 -1.41 -9.32 11.08
C LEU A 72 -0.94 -8.72 12.41
N ARG A 73 0.27 -9.07 12.83
CA ARG A 73 0.86 -8.51 14.06
C ARG A 73 1.07 -6.99 13.94
N GLU A 74 1.69 -6.53 12.86
CA GLU A 74 1.96 -5.10 12.62
C GLU A 74 0.67 -4.29 12.50
N VAL A 75 -0.33 -4.82 11.79
CA VAL A 75 -1.66 -4.19 11.71
C VAL A 75 -2.33 -4.10 13.08
N ALA A 76 -2.24 -5.14 13.91
CA ALA A 76 -2.81 -5.13 15.26
C ALA A 76 -2.15 -4.05 16.13
N LEU A 77 -0.82 -3.90 16.06
CA LEU A 77 -0.06 -2.87 16.78
C LEU A 77 -0.49 -1.47 16.33
N ASP A 78 -0.51 -1.19 15.04
CA ASP A 78 -0.91 0.12 14.52
C ASP A 78 -2.36 0.50 14.89
N ILE A 79 -3.28 -0.47 14.88
CA ILE A 79 -4.66 -0.24 15.33
C ILE A 79 -4.68 0.11 16.82
N ALA A 80 -3.93 -0.62 17.65
CA ALA A 80 -3.83 -0.34 19.10
C ALA A 80 -3.18 1.03 19.38
N GLU A 81 -2.29 1.48 18.52
CA GLU A 81 -1.64 2.79 18.55
C GLU A 81 -2.54 3.94 18.03
N GLY A 82 -3.71 3.66 17.52
CA GLY A 82 -4.69 4.67 17.10
C GLY A 82 -4.77 4.92 15.59
N ALA A 83 -4.37 3.97 14.73
CA ALA A 83 -4.66 4.03 13.31
C ALA A 83 -6.16 3.89 13.04
N ASP A 84 -6.71 4.79 12.21
CA ASP A 84 -8.11 4.72 11.76
C ASP A 84 -8.28 3.78 10.55
N MET A 85 -7.24 3.61 9.78
CA MET A 85 -7.20 2.78 8.55
C MET A 85 -5.79 2.22 8.38
N VAL A 86 -5.73 1.08 7.69
CA VAL A 86 -4.47 0.37 7.46
C VAL A 86 -4.24 0.14 5.96
N MET A 87 -2.99 -0.02 5.57
CA MET A 87 -2.60 -0.20 4.18
C MET A 87 -1.65 -1.37 3.99
N VAL A 88 -1.90 -2.16 2.96
CA VAL A 88 -1.00 -3.19 2.44
C VAL A 88 -0.26 -2.65 1.22
N LYS A 89 1.06 -2.77 1.20
CA LYS A 89 1.93 -2.27 0.13
C LYS A 89 3.12 -3.21 -0.13
N PRO A 90 3.38 -3.64 -1.38
CA PRO A 90 2.58 -3.44 -2.61
C PRO A 90 1.18 -4.08 -2.54
N GLY A 91 0.40 -3.90 -3.62
CA GLY A 91 -0.97 -4.34 -3.67
C GLY A 91 -1.19 -5.69 -4.36
N MET A 92 -1.08 -5.75 -5.69
CA MET A 92 -1.44 -6.96 -6.47
C MET A 92 -0.71 -8.24 -6.04
N PRO A 93 0.61 -8.21 -5.73
CA PRO A 93 1.31 -9.41 -5.29
C PRO A 93 0.93 -9.89 -3.88
N TYR A 94 0.16 -9.08 -3.13
CA TYR A 94 -0.19 -9.30 -1.72
C TYR A 94 -1.69 -9.24 -1.46
N LEU A 95 -2.52 -9.66 -2.44
CA LEU A 95 -3.98 -9.71 -2.29
C LEU A 95 -4.43 -10.70 -1.22
N ASP A 96 -3.67 -11.74 -0.98
CA ASP A 96 -3.85 -12.68 0.14
C ASP A 96 -3.71 -11.98 1.49
N VAL A 97 -2.70 -11.10 1.62
CA VAL A 97 -2.50 -10.29 2.84
C VAL A 97 -3.64 -9.27 3.00
N VAL A 98 -4.06 -8.60 1.93
CA VAL A 98 -5.25 -7.71 1.95
C VAL A 98 -6.47 -8.47 2.48
N ARG A 99 -6.70 -9.69 1.97
CA ARG A 99 -7.82 -10.53 2.40
C ARG A 99 -7.71 -10.90 3.88
N ARG A 100 -6.53 -11.37 4.32
CA ARG A 100 -6.29 -11.75 5.71
C ARG A 100 -6.51 -10.59 6.69
N VAL A 101 -5.94 -9.42 6.38
CA VAL A 101 -6.10 -8.20 7.19
C VAL A 101 -7.57 -7.79 7.29
N LYS A 102 -8.28 -7.78 6.15
CA LYS A 102 -9.70 -7.42 6.12
C LYS A 102 -10.57 -8.39 6.91
N ASP A 103 -10.30 -9.68 6.83
CA ASP A 103 -11.06 -10.70 7.55
C ASP A 103 -10.83 -10.63 9.05
N GLU A 104 -9.59 -10.43 9.48
CA GLU A 104 -9.22 -10.41 10.88
C GLU A 104 -9.73 -9.15 11.59
N PHE A 105 -9.44 -7.97 11.04
CA PHE A 105 -9.64 -6.70 11.76
C PHE A 105 -10.91 -5.97 11.37
N LYS A 106 -11.45 -6.17 10.18
CA LYS A 106 -12.67 -5.51 9.65
C LYS A 106 -12.61 -3.98 9.65
N VAL A 107 -11.44 -3.40 9.81
CA VAL A 107 -11.18 -1.96 9.70
C VAL A 107 -11.12 -1.53 8.22
N PRO A 108 -11.19 -0.24 7.90
CA PRO A 108 -10.90 0.27 6.58
C PRO A 108 -9.50 -0.15 6.13
N THR A 109 -9.44 -1.00 5.10
CA THR A 109 -8.21 -1.62 4.58
C THR A 109 -7.94 -1.12 3.18
N PHE A 110 -6.77 -0.51 2.99
CA PHE A 110 -6.33 0.04 1.71
C PHE A 110 -5.21 -0.81 1.11
N ALA A 111 -5.06 -0.71 -0.20
CA ALA A 111 -3.93 -1.30 -0.90
C ALA A 111 -3.23 -0.25 -1.76
N TYR A 112 -1.92 -0.38 -1.93
CA TYR A 112 -1.15 0.49 -2.82
C TYR A 112 -0.68 -0.30 -4.05
N GLN A 113 -1.26 -0.01 -5.21
CA GLN A 113 -0.75 -0.49 -6.49
C GLN A 113 0.48 0.35 -6.86
N VAL A 114 1.67 -0.21 -6.63
CA VAL A 114 2.92 0.54 -6.73
C VAL A 114 3.43 0.71 -8.17
N SER A 115 4.48 1.50 -8.32
CA SER A 115 5.02 1.89 -9.62
C SER A 115 5.43 0.71 -10.51
N GLY A 116 5.95 -0.37 -9.94
CA GLY A 116 6.29 -1.58 -10.70
C GLY A 116 5.07 -2.31 -11.23
N GLU A 117 4.00 -2.37 -10.45
CA GLU A 117 2.72 -2.95 -10.88
C GLU A 117 2.12 -2.13 -12.03
N TYR A 118 2.12 -0.80 -11.89
CA TYR A 118 1.71 0.13 -12.94
C TYR A 118 2.55 -0.06 -14.21
N ALA A 119 3.88 -0.04 -14.09
CA ALA A 119 4.79 -0.18 -15.21
C ALA A 119 4.62 -1.51 -15.94
N MET A 120 4.39 -2.60 -15.23
CA MET A 120 4.14 -3.92 -15.79
C MET A 120 2.90 -3.94 -16.69
N LEU A 121 1.78 -3.40 -16.22
CA LEU A 121 0.54 -3.32 -17.01
C LEU A 121 0.69 -2.37 -18.21
N LYS A 122 1.31 -1.20 -18.00
CA LYS A 122 1.58 -0.24 -19.09
C LYS A 122 2.47 -0.85 -20.17
N ALA A 123 3.55 -1.52 -19.81
CA ALA A 123 4.45 -2.15 -20.76
C ALA A 123 3.75 -3.25 -21.56
N ALA A 124 2.95 -4.09 -20.93
CA ALA A 124 2.20 -5.13 -21.62
C ALA A 124 1.17 -4.54 -22.60
N ALA A 125 0.48 -3.46 -22.21
CA ALA A 125 -0.47 -2.76 -23.09
C ALA A 125 0.24 -2.06 -24.26
N GLN A 126 1.35 -1.39 -24.03
CA GLN A 126 2.14 -0.72 -25.09
C GLN A 126 2.69 -1.70 -26.12
N ASN A 127 2.99 -2.93 -25.71
CA ASN A 127 3.40 -3.99 -26.63
C ASN A 127 2.22 -4.71 -27.32
N GLY A 128 0.99 -4.31 -27.07
CA GLY A 128 -0.20 -4.93 -27.66
C GLY A 128 -0.52 -6.33 -27.13
N TRP A 129 0.06 -6.73 -26.01
CA TRP A 129 -0.16 -8.05 -25.42
C TRP A 129 -1.44 -8.11 -24.58
N LEU A 130 -1.85 -6.99 -24.02
CA LEU A 130 -3.04 -6.86 -23.18
C LEU A 130 -3.82 -5.60 -23.57
N ASP A 131 -5.14 -5.64 -23.44
CA ASP A 131 -5.97 -4.45 -23.49
C ASP A 131 -5.85 -3.67 -22.18
N GLU A 132 -5.39 -2.43 -22.27
CA GLU A 132 -5.08 -1.60 -21.08
C GLU A 132 -6.31 -1.38 -20.22
N ARG A 133 -7.42 -0.93 -20.83
CA ARG A 133 -8.65 -0.59 -20.10
C ARG A 133 -9.17 -1.80 -19.33
N SER A 134 -9.30 -2.92 -20.02
CA SER A 134 -9.82 -4.15 -19.41
C SER A 134 -8.95 -4.63 -18.26
N CYS A 135 -7.61 -4.64 -18.45
CA CYS A 135 -6.69 -5.11 -17.43
C CYS A 135 -6.60 -4.17 -16.22
N VAL A 136 -6.68 -2.86 -16.43
CA VAL A 136 -6.71 -1.88 -15.32
C VAL A 136 -7.98 -2.07 -14.50
N LEU A 137 -9.14 -2.19 -15.12
CA LEU A 137 -10.40 -2.39 -14.42
C LEU A 137 -10.43 -3.75 -13.71
N GLU A 138 -9.94 -4.81 -14.32
CA GLU A 138 -9.86 -6.13 -13.70
C GLU A 138 -8.90 -6.16 -12.50
N ALA A 139 -7.74 -5.50 -12.60
CA ALA A 139 -6.81 -5.36 -11.50
C ALA A 139 -7.47 -4.64 -10.30
N LEU A 140 -8.21 -3.55 -10.57
CA LEU A 140 -8.94 -2.83 -9.51
C LEU A 140 -10.07 -3.67 -8.90
N LEU A 141 -10.76 -4.47 -9.72
CA LEU A 141 -11.75 -5.45 -9.23
C LEU A 141 -11.09 -6.54 -8.38
N ALA A 142 -9.87 -6.95 -8.69
CA ALA A 142 -9.13 -7.92 -7.88
C ALA A 142 -8.86 -7.39 -6.47
N PHE A 143 -8.48 -6.12 -6.33
CA PHE A 143 -8.35 -5.47 -5.02
C PHE A 143 -9.67 -5.45 -4.26
N LYS A 144 -10.77 -5.04 -4.93
CA LYS A 144 -12.10 -5.03 -4.33
C LYS A 144 -12.52 -6.43 -3.87
N ARG A 145 -12.31 -7.46 -4.70
CA ARG A 145 -12.59 -8.85 -4.37
C ARG A 145 -11.77 -9.34 -3.19
N ALA A 146 -10.52 -8.91 -3.06
CA ALA A 146 -9.68 -9.20 -1.90
C ALA A 146 -10.14 -8.49 -0.62
N GLY A 147 -11.05 -7.51 -0.71
CA GLY A 147 -11.62 -6.82 0.43
C GLY A 147 -11.06 -5.43 0.69
N ALA A 148 -10.27 -4.87 -0.23
CA ALA A 148 -9.82 -3.49 -0.11
C ALA A 148 -11.01 -2.51 -0.20
N ASP A 149 -11.06 -1.56 0.74
CA ASP A 149 -12.03 -0.45 0.75
C ASP A 149 -11.60 0.69 -0.17
N GLY A 150 -10.31 0.78 -0.47
CA GLY A 150 -9.76 1.74 -1.41
C GLY A 150 -8.40 1.32 -1.94
N VAL A 151 -8.03 1.88 -3.08
CA VAL A 151 -6.74 1.58 -3.74
C VAL A 151 -6.06 2.89 -4.11
N LEU A 152 -4.80 3.04 -3.68
CA LEU A 152 -3.92 4.07 -4.20
C LEU A 152 -3.27 3.53 -5.48
N SER A 153 -3.46 4.22 -6.60
CA SER A 153 -2.99 3.74 -7.90
C SER A 153 -2.57 4.89 -8.81
N TYR A 154 -1.54 4.66 -9.59
CA TYR A 154 -1.16 5.56 -10.68
C TYR A 154 -2.21 5.57 -11.82
N PHE A 155 -3.07 4.56 -11.89
CA PHE A 155 -4.21 4.51 -12.81
C PHE A 155 -5.46 5.25 -12.32
N ALA A 156 -5.43 5.92 -11.18
CA ALA A 156 -6.65 6.48 -10.57
C ALA A 156 -7.43 7.41 -11.52
N LEU A 157 -6.74 8.28 -12.26
CA LEU A 157 -7.38 9.19 -13.22
C LEU A 157 -7.92 8.46 -14.46
N ASP A 158 -7.18 7.47 -14.96
CA ASP A 158 -7.61 6.65 -16.10
C ASP A 158 -8.83 5.80 -15.72
N ALA A 159 -8.77 5.14 -14.56
CA ALA A 159 -9.89 4.38 -14.03
C ALA A 159 -11.15 5.23 -13.85
N ALA A 160 -11.00 6.47 -13.34
CA ALA A 160 -12.13 7.38 -13.20
C ALA A 160 -12.75 7.79 -14.54
N ARG A 161 -11.98 7.83 -15.63
CA ARG A 161 -12.49 8.02 -16.99
C ARG A 161 -13.19 6.77 -17.50
N TYR A 162 -12.53 5.61 -17.39
CA TYR A 162 -13.08 4.33 -17.87
C TYR A 162 -14.42 3.96 -17.22
N LEU A 163 -14.64 4.37 -15.98
CA LEU A 163 -15.89 4.08 -15.27
C LEU A 163 -17.05 5.03 -15.65
N LYS A 164 -16.78 6.11 -16.41
CA LYS A 164 -17.81 7.05 -16.89
C LYS A 164 -18.28 6.76 -18.31
N GLU A 165 -17.52 5.99 -19.06
CA GLU A 165 -17.82 5.52 -20.42
C GLU A 165 -18.61 4.20 -20.39
#